data_5fc7d2394a86cbfb1b641eaaea876025
#
_entry.id   5fc7d2394a86cbfb1b641eaaea876025
#
_cell.length_a   1.000
_cell.length_b   1.000
_cell.length_c   1.000
_cell.angle_alpha   90.00
_cell.angle_beta   90.00
_cell.angle_gamma   90.00
#
_symmetry.space_group_name_H-M   'P 1'
#
loop_
_entity.id
_entity.type
_entity.pdbx_description
1 polymer ?
#
loop_
_entity_poly.entity_id
_entity_poly.type
_entity_poly.pdbx_seq_one_letter_code
_entity_poly.pdbx_strand_id
1 'polypeptide(L)'
;MISKTEIKQLSRLSTKKGRNEYGLYLIEGLRIIRSALRAKVPINRIFVTARFEKSVDYQSISNRFNKLLKPEFIDEKTMKQITQTVSPSGILAVCSIPKITELPSTMTSNWLYLDKIADPGNLGTLLRSAAWFGTTQVALSPYCTDPFNPKVMRSGMGAHFLLQMVTNCNLRKFKNSDHLIIGADHRGMSILDFNNSAKDWVLVIGSEAHGISNENSNQIEYSLSIPAKGSGNSLNDALAGSIMLYCLNNL
;
A
#
# COMPACT_ATOMS: atom_id res chain seq x y z
N MET A 1 19.77 -26.21 0.07
CA MET A 1 20.59 -24.97 0.03
C MET A 1 20.15 -24.17 -1.18
N ILE A 2 19.86 -22.88 -1.03
CA ILE A 2 19.43 -22.00 -2.15
C ILE A 2 20.62 -21.80 -3.12
N SER A 3 20.37 -21.87 -4.43
CA SER A 3 21.39 -21.69 -5.46
C SER A 3 21.76 -20.21 -5.68
N LYS A 4 22.94 -19.96 -6.24
CA LYS A 4 23.38 -18.58 -6.60
C LYS A 4 22.41 -17.93 -7.60
N THR A 5 21.84 -18.69 -8.51
CA THR A 5 20.86 -18.22 -9.50
C THR A 5 19.58 -17.78 -8.81
N GLU A 6 19.07 -18.53 -7.85
CA GLU A 6 17.88 -18.17 -7.07
C GLU A 6 18.11 -16.92 -6.20
N ILE A 7 19.29 -16.81 -5.57
CA ILE A 7 19.65 -15.59 -4.81
C ILE A 7 19.60 -14.36 -5.72
N LYS A 8 20.18 -14.46 -6.93
CA LYS A 8 20.13 -13.37 -7.92
C LYS A 8 18.70 -13.05 -8.37
N GLN A 9 17.87 -14.05 -8.56
CA GLN A 9 16.45 -13.88 -8.88
C GLN A 9 15.71 -13.17 -7.75
N LEU A 10 15.84 -13.63 -6.52
CA LEU A 10 15.17 -13.03 -5.36
C LEU A 10 15.64 -11.60 -5.10
N SER A 11 16.94 -11.31 -5.25
CA SER A 11 17.45 -9.93 -5.09
C SER A 11 16.89 -8.97 -6.15
N ARG A 12 16.55 -9.45 -7.36
CA ARG A 12 15.91 -8.64 -8.42
C ARG A 12 14.47 -8.23 -8.08
N LEU A 13 13.79 -8.90 -7.14
CA LEU A 13 12.47 -8.50 -6.67
C LEU A 13 12.48 -7.15 -5.93
N SER A 14 13.64 -6.65 -5.58
CA SER A 14 13.84 -5.28 -5.11
C SER A 14 13.46 -4.22 -6.16
N THR A 15 13.55 -4.55 -7.45
CA THR A 15 13.24 -3.67 -8.57
C THR A 15 11.85 -3.94 -9.15
N LYS A 16 11.18 -2.89 -9.68
CA LYS A 16 9.88 -3.03 -10.36
C LYS A 16 9.98 -3.99 -11.55
N LYS A 17 11.08 -3.92 -12.32
CA LYS A 17 11.32 -4.81 -13.46
C LYS A 17 11.35 -6.28 -13.02
N GLY A 18 12.08 -6.61 -11.96
CA GLY A 18 12.16 -7.98 -11.45
C GLY A 18 10.82 -8.47 -10.91
N ARG A 19 10.07 -7.64 -10.18
CA ARG A 19 8.73 -8.01 -9.72
C ARG A 19 7.77 -8.31 -10.86
N ASN A 20 7.77 -7.49 -11.90
CA ASN A 20 6.93 -7.70 -13.09
C ASN A 20 7.35 -8.95 -13.86
N GLU A 21 8.67 -9.21 -13.98
CA GLU A 21 9.20 -10.36 -14.71
C GLU A 21 8.81 -11.68 -14.04
N TYR A 22 8.87 -11.73 -12.70
CA TYR A 22 8.60 -12.97 -11.96
C TYR A 22 7.18 -13.07 -11.40
N GLY A 23 6.41 -11.99 -11.41
CA GLY A 23 5.09 -11.94 -10.77
C GLY A 23 5.14 -12.09 -9.25
N LEU A 24 6.29 -11.77 -8.63
CA LEU A 24 6.58 -11.99 -7.21
C LEU A 24 7.03 -10.71 -6.53
N TYR A 25 6.81 -10.64 -5.22
CA TYR A 25 7.35 -9.59 -4.36
C TYR A 25 7.83 -10.15 -3.02
N LEU A 26 8.61 -9.35 -2.31
CA LEU A 26 9.18 -9.72 -1.01
C LEU A 26 8.45 -8.99 0.12
N ILE A 27 8.23 -9.70 1.20
CA ILE A 27 7.85 -9.12 2.50
C ILE A 27 8.87 -9.51 3.54
N GLU A 28 9.36 -8.54 4.29
CA GLU A 28 10.42 -8.69 5.27
C GLU A 28 9.98 -8.30 6.66
N GLY A 29 10.28 -9.13 7.63
CA GLY A 29 10.03 -8.88 9.03
C GLY A 29 8.76 -9.54 9.59
N LEU A 30 8.84 -9.85 10.87
CA LEU A 30 7.82 -10.64 11.57
C LEU A 30 6.42 -10.03 11.50
N ARG A 31 6.30 -8.70 11.69
CA ARG A 31 4.99 -8.03 11.77
C ARG A 31 4.22 -8.17 10.46
N ILE A 32 4.87 -7.88 9.33
CA ILE A 32 4.23 -7.95 8.02
C ILE A 32 3.92 -9.40 7.62
N ILE A 33 4.83 -10.35 7.91
CA ILE A 33 4.61 -11.77 7.64
C ILE A 33 3.45 -12.30 8.49
N ARG A 34 3.36 -11.90 9.77
CA ARG A 34 2.22 -12.25 10.63
C ARG A 34 0.90 -11.71 10.07
N SER A 35 0.89 -10.50 9.54
CA SER A 35 -0.30 -9.90 8.88
C SER A 35 -0.66 -10.68 7.61
N ALA A 36 0.32 -11.04 6.77
CA ALA A 36 0.11 -11.85 5.57
C ALA A 36 -0.50 -13.23 5.89
N LEU A 37 0.02 -13.90 6.91
CA LEU A 37 -0.51 -15.19 7.37
C LEU A 37 -1.95 -15.08 7.90
N ARG A 38 -2.27 -14.00 8.62
CA ARG A 38 -3.64 -13.73 9.09
C ARG A 38 -4.60 -13.46 7.95
N ALA A 39 -4.17 -12.69 6.97
CA ALA A 39 -4.94 -12.36 5.77
C ALA A 39 -4.97 -13.50 4.73
N LYS A 40 -4.34 -14.64 5.03
CA LYS A 40 -4.25 -15.81 4.14
C LYS A 40 -3.65 -15.47 2.77
N VAL A 41 -2.68 -14.55 2.75
CA VAL A 41 -1.96 -14.19 1.52
C VAL A 41 -1.24 -15.44 0.97
N PRO A 42 -1.30 -15.72 -0.34
CA PRO A 42 -0.54 -16.79 -0.96
C PRO A 42 0.97 -16.56 -0.82
N ILE A 43 1.57 -17.19 0.19
CA ILE A 43 3.02 -17.16 0.42
C ILE A 43 3.62 -18.38 -0.31
N ASN A 44 4.53 -18.12 -1.25
CA ASN A 44 5.17 -19.16 -2.04
C ASN A 44 6.34 -19.81 -1.29
N ARG A 45 7.15 -18.98 -0.58
CA ARG A 45 8.32 -19.44 0.16
C ARG A 45 8.54 -18.58 1.40
N ILE A 46 9.10 -19.15 2.46
CA ILE A 46 9.57 -18.43 3.66
C ILE A 46 11.02 -18.81 3.90
N PHE A 47 11.85 -17.80 4.10
CA PHE A 47 13.25 -17.95 4.47
C PHE A 47 13.47 -17.47 5.88
N VAL A 48 14.24 -18.23 6.64
CA VAL A 48 14.62 -17.89 8.02
C VAL A 48 16.10 -18.08 8.24
N THR A 49 16.69 -17.28 9.11
CA THR A 49 18.07 -17.49 9.58
C THR A 49 18.08 -18.30 10.87
N ALA A 50 19.19 -18.98 11.13
CA ALA A 50 19.37 -19.76 12.37
C ALA A 50 19.24 -18.89 13.63
N ARG A 51 19.60 -17.60 13.55
CA ARG A 51 19.40 -16.64 14.64
C ARG A 51 17.92 -16.40 14.91
N PHE A 52 17.12 -16.19 13.85
CA PHE A 52 15.68 -15.96 13.98
C PHE A 52 14.95 -17.21 14.48
N GLU A 53 15.33 -18.40 14.00
CA GLU A 53 14.74 -19.68 14.43
C GLU A 53 14.81 -19.89 15.96
N LYS A 54 15.93 -19.45 16.59
CA LYS A 54 16.12 -19.56 18.03
C LYS A 54 15.38 -18.49 18.85
N SER A 55 14.70 -17.57 18.21
CA SER A 55 14.00 -16.47 18.88
C SER A 55 12.62 -16.86 19.34
N VAL A 56 12.13 -16.15 20.37
CA VAL A 56 10.73 -16.22 20.83
C VAL A 56 9.76 -15.82 19.70
N ASP A 57 10.20 -14.91 18.84
CA ASP A 57 9.44 -14.43 17.69
C ASP A 57 9.13 -15.56 16.70
N TYR A 58 10.08 -16.42 16.41
CA TYR A 58 9.87 -17.61 15.57
C TYR A 58 8.82 -18.55 16.19
N GLN A 59 8.93 -18.85 17.47
CA GLN A 59 7.98 -19.70 18.18
C GLN A 59 6.55 -19.16 18.05
N SER A 60 6.38 -17.85 18.09
CA SER A 60 5.07 -17.19 17.99
C SER A 60 4.36 -17.35 16.65
N ILE A 61 5.08 -17.74 15.57
CA ILE A 61 4.52 -17.90 14.22
C ILE A 61 4.72 -19.30 13.64
N SER A 62 5.63 -20.11 14.19
CA SER A 62 5.98 -21.43 13.65
C SER A 62 4.76 -22.35 13.51
N ASN A 63 3.82 -22.29 14.45
CA ASN A 63 2.58 -23.07 14.42
C ASN A 63 1.63 -22.68 13.25
N ARG A 64 1.87 -21.56 12.60
CA ARG A 64 1.10 -21.12 11.44
C ARG A 64 1.70 -21.61 10.11
N PHE A 65 2.90 -22.17 10.16
CA PHE A 65 3.50 -22.84 9.02
C PHE A 65 2.85 -24.23 8.87
N ASN A 66 2.22 -24.46 7.75
CA ASN A 66 1.59 -25.74 7.44
C ASN A 66 2.57 -26.66 6.68
N LYS A 67 2.12 -27.87 6.34
CA LYS A 67 2.94 -28.84 5.59
C LYS A 67 3.40 -28.32 4.23
N LEU A 68 2.66 -27.38 3.62
CA LEU A 68 2.96 -26.82 2.30
C LEU A 68 3.94 -25.63 2.38
N LEU A 69 3.98 -24.92 3.52
CA LEU A 69 4.82 -23.75 3.74
C LEU A 69 5.87 -24.06 4.81
N LYS A 70 6.86 -24.86 4.45
CA LYS A 70 8.01 -25.15 5.32
C LYS A 70 9.05 -24.04 5.20
N PRO A 71 9.56 -23.49 6.33
CA PRO A 71 10.65 -22.53 6.30
C PRO A 71 11.92 -23.13 5.70
N GLU A 72 12.56 -22.37 4.81
CA GLU A 72 13.85 -22.68 4.25
C GLU A 72 14.94 -21.92 5.02
N PHE A 73 15.98 -22.66 5.45
CA PHE A 73 17.05 -22.06 6.24
C PHE A 73 18.14 -21.49 5.32
N ILE A 74 18.50 -20.24 5.55
CA ILE A 74 19.57 -19.53 4.87
C ILE A 74 20.48 -18.82 5.87
N ASP A 75 21.73 -18.57 5.49
CA ASP A 75 22.67 -17.82 6.31
C ASP A 75 22.40 -16.31 6.27
N GLU A 76 22.97 -15.58 7.24
CA GLU A 76 22.81 -14.13 7.37
C GLU A 76 23.37 -13.37 6.14
N LYS A 77 24.41 -13.90 5.49
CA LYS A 77 25.00 -13.31 4.29
C LYS A 77 24.02 -13.41 3.11
N THR A 78 23.43 -14.57 2.92
CA THR A 78 22.40 -14.80 1.89
C THR A 78 21.17 -13.94 2.14
N MET A 79 20.72 -13.85 3.41
CA MET A 79 19.62 -12.97 3.77
C MET A 79 19.90 -11.51 3.37
N LYS A 80 21.10 -10.98 3.69
CA LYS A 80 21.51 -9.62 3.31
C LYS A 80 21.58 -9.40 1.80
N GLN A 81 21.89 -10.44 1.01
CA GLN A 81 21.93 -10.33 -0.44
C GLN A 81 20.54 -10.21 -1.07
N ILE A 82 19.53 -10.78 -0.44
CA ILE A 82 18.16 -10.79 -0.94
C ILE A 82 17.42 -9.54 -0.47
N THR A 83 17.63 -9.10 0.77
CA THR A 83 16.92 -7.97 1.38
C THR A 83 17.59 -6.63 1.03
N GLN A 84 16.83 -5.54 1.16
CA GLN A 84 17.33 -4.17 1.02
C GLN A 84 17.57 -3.47 2.38
N THR A 85 17.37 -4.18 3.47
CA THR A 85 17.53 -3.64 4.82
C THR A 85 18.98 -3.79 5.29
N VAL A 86 19.49 -2.75 5.91
CA VAL A 86 20.87 -2.76 6.49
C VAL A 86 20.98 -3.85 7.55
N SER A 87 19.95 -4.04 8.35
CA SER A 87 19.88 -5.03 9.42
C SER A 87 18.63 -5.91 9.25
N PRO A 88 18.71 -6.99 8.44
CA PRO A 88 17.57 -7.88 8.24
C PRO A 88 17.10 -8.52 9.54
N SER A 89 15.78 -8.65 9.67
CA SER A 89 15.16 -9.26 10.86
C SER A 89 15.38 -10.77 10.99
N GLY A 90 15.90 -11.40 9.94
CA GLY A 90 16.14 -12.84 9.89
C GLY A 90 14.95 -13.67 9.39
N ILE A 91 13.88 -13.01 8.95
CA ILE A 91 12.74 -13.67 8.31
C ILE A 91 12.27 -12.89 7.08
N LEU A 92 12.04 -13.61 5.98
CA LEU A 92 11.64 -13.08 4.68
C LEU A 92 10.63 -14.02 4.04
N ALA A 93 9.61 -13.50 3.36
CA ALA A 93 8.73 -14.31 2.55
C ALA A 93 8.61 -13.79 1.11
N VAL A 94 8.37 -14.72 0.19
CA VAL A 94 8.10 -14.48 -1.22
C VAL A 94 6.61 -14.70 -1.45
N CYS A 95 5.96 -13.70 -2.01
CA CYS A 95 4.53 -13.73 -2.31
C CYS A 95 4.28 -13.48 -3.78
N SER A 96 3.22 -14.06 -4.33
CA SER A 96 2.74 -13.73 -5.68
C SER A 96 2.06 -12.38 -5.69
N ILE A 97 2.37 -11.55 -6.70
CA ILE A 97 1.64 -10.30 -6.93
C ILE A 97 0.19 -10.68 -7.27
N PRO A 98 -0.80 -10.17 -6.52
CA PRO A 98 -2.20 -10.43 -6.85
C PRO A 98 -2.48 -9.91 -8.26
N LYS A 99 -3.31 -10.63 -9.02
CA LYS A 99 -3.84 -10.09 -10.27
C LYS A 99 -4.60 -8.83 -9.90
N ILE A 100 -4.06 -7.68 -10.31
CA ILE A 100 -4.68 -6.39 -10.09
C ILE A 100 -5.90 -6.37 -10.98
N THR A 101 -7.06 -6.35 -10.35
CA THR A 101 -8.34 -6.38 -11.04
C THR A 101 -8.60 -5.01 -11.68
N GLU A 102 -9.32 -5.02 -12.78
CA GLU A 102 -9.99 -3.82 -13.26
C GLU A 102 -10.99 -3.35 -12.20
N LEU A 103 -11.42 -2.10 -12.29
CA LEU A 103 -12.52 -1.62 -11.45
C LEU A 103 -13.71 -2.58 -11.58
N PRO A 104 -14.38 -2.92 -10.48
CA PRO A 104 -15.57 -3.75 -10.55
C PRO A 104 -16.65 -3.07 -11.40
N SER A 105 -17.44 -3.87 -12.12
CA SER A 105 -18.53 -3.36 -12.97
C SER A 105 -19.57 -2.59 -12.16
N THR A 106 -19.78 -2.95 -10.90
CA THR A 106 -20.61 -2.23 -9.94
C THR A 106 -19.69 -1.74 -8.81
N MET A 107 -19.48 -0.45 -8.75
CA MET A 107 -18.70 0.18 -7.70
C MET A 107 -19.65 0.57 -6.57
N THR A 108 -19.37 0.01 -5.42
CA THR A 108 -20.02 0.33 -4.15
C THR A 108 -18.95 0.67 -3.15
N SER A 109 -19.29 1.37 -2.08
CA SER A 109 -18.39 1.82 -1.04
C SER A 109 -17.38 2.90 -1.45
N ASN A 110 -16.76 3.49 -0.46
CA ASN A 110 -15.82 4.59 -0.59
C ASN A 110 -14.47 4.17 -1.20
N TRP A 111 -13.89 5.03 -2.02
CA TRP A 111 -12.61 4.82 -2.68
C TRP A 111 -11.58 5.87 -2.30
N LEU A 112 -10.34 5.45 -2.15
CA LEU A 112 -9.18 6.34 -2.16
C LEU A 112 -8.53 6.29 -3.55
N TYR A 113 -8.47 7.43 -4.23
CA TYR A 113 -7.76 7.58 -5.50
C TYR A 113 -6.46 8.35 -5.28
N LEU A 114 -5.34 7.77 -5.67
CA LEU A 114 -4.00 8.34 -5.49
C LEU A 114 -3.46 8.83 -6.83
N ASP A 115 -3.26 10.14 -6.96
CA ASP A 115 -2.84 10.78 -8.20
C ASP A 115 -1.35 11.08 -8.20
N LYS A 116 -0.58 10.25 -8.92
CA LYS A 116 0.88 10.39 -9.13
C LYS A 116 1.69 10.45 -7.83
N ILE A 117 1.29 9.69 -6.81
CA ILE A 117 2.05 9.59 -5.56
C ILE A 117 3.39 8.89 -5.84
N ALA A 118 4.48 9.65 -5.83
CA ALA A 118 5.82 9.18 -6.19
C ALA A 118 6.64 8.69 -4.98
N ASP A 119 6.47 9.30 -3.79
CA ASP A 119 7.19 8.87 -2.60
C ASP A 119 6.63 7.56 -2.03
N PRO A 120 7.47 6.51 -1.89
CA PRO A 120 7.01 5.23 -1.38
C PRO A 120 6.64 5.25 0.12
N GLY A 121 7.15 6.21 0.90
CA GLY A 121 6.77 6.41 2.30
C GLY A 121 5.34 6.94 2.40
N ASN A 122 5.03 7.97 1.61
CA ASN A 122 3.70 8.58 1.53
C ASN A 122 2.67 7.57 1.02
N LEU A 123 3.00 6.83 -0.06
CA LEU A 123 2.10 5.79 -0.55
C LEU A 123 1.78 4.76 0.53
N GLY A 124 2.79 4.21 1.18
CA GLY A 124 2.56 3.20 2.22
C GLY A 124 1.77 3.74 3.42
N THR A 125 1.98 5.01 3.80
CA THR A 125 1.23 5.69 4.86
C THR A 125 -0.24 5.85 4.47
N LEU A 126 -0.53 6.29 3.24
CA LEU A 126 -1.89 6.42 2.72
C LEU A 126 -2.63 5.08 2.68
N LEU A 127 -1.97 4.03 2.19
CA LEU A 127 -2.54 2.67 2.20
C LEU A 127 -2.85 2.20 3.63
N ARG A 128 -1.97 2.49 4.58
CA ARG A 128 -2.19 2.14 5.98
C ARG A 128 -3.34 2.92 6.60
N SER A 129 -3.47 4.21 6.30
CA SER A 129 -4.58 5.05 6.77
C SER A 129 -5.91 4.61 6.17
N ALA A 130 -5.94 4.29 4.87
CA ALA A 130 -7.12 3.76 4.21
C ALA A 130 -7.61 2.48 4.90
N ALA A 131 -6.73 1.51 5.10
CA ALA A 131 -7.06 0.27 5.80
C ALA A 131 -7.52 0.50 7.24
N TRP A 132 -6.90 1.48 7.95
CA TRP A 132 -7.24 1.78 9.33
C TRP A 132 -8.61 2.42 9.49
N PHE A 133 -8.97 3.33 8.59
CA PHE A 133 -10.24 4.05 8.62
C PHE A 133 -11.36 3.35 7.84
N GLY A 134 -11.14 2.13 7.34
CA GLY A 134 -12.18 1.31 6.73
C GLY A 134 -12.39 1.54 5.24
N THR A 135 -11.62 2.43 4.58
CA THR A 135 -11.64 2.59 3.13
C THR A 135 -10.78 1.50 2.49
N THR A 136 -11.41 0.40 2.10
CA THR A 136 -10.70 -0.80 1.61
C THR A 136 -10.43 -0.80 0.11
N GLN A 137 -11.03 0.12 -0.63
CA GLN A 137 -10.91 0.25 -2.08
C GLN A 137 -9.90 1.36 -2.41
N VAL A 138 -8.84 1.04 -3.14
CA VAL A 138 -7.79 2.00 -3.52
C VAL A 138 -7.48 1.91 -5.01
N ALA A 139 -7.52 3.05 -5.69
CA ALA A 139 -7.11 3.17 -7.07
C ALA A 139 -5.85 4.05 -7.17
N LEU A 140 -4.87 3.60 -7.93
CA LEU A 140 -3.63 4.32 -8.19
C LEU A 140 -3.59 4.75 -9.65
N SER A 141 -3.36 6.03 -9.90
CA SER A 141 -3.17 6.56 -11.26
C SER A 141 -1.90 6.00 -11.91
N PRO A 142 -1.73 6.13 -13.24
CA PRO A 142 -0.44 5.99 -13.86
C PRO A 142 0.61 6.89 -13.17
N TYR A 143 1.85 6.42 -13.13
CA TYR A 143 3.01 7.09 -12.50
C TYR A 143 3.02 7.13 -10.96
N CYS A 144 2.07 6.52 -10.28
CA CYS A 144 2.27 6.19 -8.88
C CYS A 144 3.44 5.23 -8.70
N THR A 145 4.12 5.35 -7.57
CA THR A 145 5.11 4.33 -7.19
C THR A 145 4.43 2.97 -7.06
N ASP A 146 5.21 1.90 -7.32
CA ASP A 146 4.68 0.55 -7.27
C ASP A 146 4.29 0.17 -5.83
N PRO A 147 3.04 -0.23 -5.56
CA PRO A 147 2.59 -0.58 -4.22
C PRO A 147 3.35 -1.77 -3.61
N PHE A 148 3.92 -2.67 -4.43
CA PHE A 148 4.74 -3.80 -3.98
C PHE A 148 6.24 -3.48 -3.86
N ASN A 149 6.63 -2.21 -4.00
CA ASN A 149 7.98 -1.76 -3.70
C ASN A 149 8.31 -2.08 -2.23
N PRO A 150 9.49 -2.64 -1.90
CA PRO A 150 9.86 -2.97 -0.53
C PRO A 150 9.75 -1.82 0.48
N LYS A 151 9.98 -0.56 0.06
CA LYS A 151 9.81 0.61 0.93
C LYS A 151 8.32 0.90 1.21
N VAL A 152 7.44 0.75 0.20
CA VAL A 152 5.98 0.87 0.37
C VAL A 152 5.46 -0.25 1.28
N MET A 153 5.91 -1.49 1.05
CA MET A 153 5.53 -2.63 1.89
C MET A 153 5.90 -2.41 3.36
N ARG A 154 7.08 -1.84 3.62
CA ARG A 154 7.51 -1.52 5.00
C ARG A 154 6.67 -0.41 5.63
N SER A 155 6.46 0.72 4.94
CA SER A 155 5.67 1.84 5.48
C SER A 155 4.19 1.48 5.65
N GLY A 156 3.64 0.67 4.75
CA GLY A 156 2.26 0.19 4.81
C GLY A 156 2.00 -0.88 5.87
N MET A 157 3.06 -1.50 6.46
CA MET A 157 2.97 -2.41 7.60
C MET A 157 1.95 -3.56 7.44
N GLY A 158 1.71 -4.02 6.18
CA GLY A 158 0.76 -5.09 5.88
C GLY A 158 -0.67 -4.64 5.58
N ALA A 159 -0.93 -3.33 5.50
CA ALA A 159 -2.23 -2.80 5.05
C ALA A 159 -2.63 -3.32 3.67
N HIS A 160 -1.65 -3.55 2.79
CA HIS A 160 -1.84 -4.14 1.46
C HIS A 160 -2.72 -5.39 1.43
N PHE A 161 -2.69 -6.18 2.50
CA PHE A 161 -3.43 -7.43 2.60
C PHE A 161 -4.91 -7.27 2.96
N LEU A 162 -5.30 -6.04 3.30
CA LEU A 162 -6.67 -5.65 3.66
C LEU A 162 -7.34 -4.81 2.58
N LEU A 163 -6.60 -4.44 1.53
CA LEU A 163 -7.04 -3.52 0.50
C LEU A 163 -7.23 -4.23 -0.84
N GLN A 164 -8.26 -3.81 -1.54
CA GLN A 164 -8.44 -4.09 -2.96
C GLN A 164 -7.83 -2.92 -3.75
N MET A 165 -6.72 -3.19 -4.45
CA MET A 165 -5.99 -2.15 -5.16
C MET A 165 -6.12 -2.31 -6.67
N VAL A 166 -6.38 -1.20 -7.36
CA VAL A 166 -6.36 -1.11 -8.83
C VAL A 166 -5.24 -0.16 -9.22
N THR A 167 -4.30 -0.59 -10.05
CA THR A 167 -3.20 0.26 -10.53
C THR A 167 -3.42 0.70 -11.97
N ASN A 168 -2.71 1.76 -12.40
CA ASN A 168 -2.87 2.37 -13.72
C ASN A 168 -4.33 2.73 -14.03
N CYS A 169 -5.06 3.16 -13.02
CA CYS A 169 -6.46 3.52 -13.10
C CYS A 169 -6.60 5.00 -13.50
N ASN A 170 -7.41 5.30 -14.50
CA ASN A 170 -7.78 6.68 -14.83
C ASN A 170 -9.01 7.08 -14.01
N LEU A 171 -8.99 8.27 -13.40
CA LEU A 171 -10.10 8.78 -12.57
C LEU A 171 -11.41 8.88 -13.37
N ARG A 172 -11.34 9.10 -14.68
CA ARG A 172 -12.52 9.12 -15.57
C ARG A 172 -13.40 7.88 -15.48
N LYS A 173 -12.84 6.75 -15.07
CA LYS A 173 -13.63 5.52 -14.88
C LYS A 173 -14.67 5.62 -13.76
N PHE A 174 -14.48 6.58 -12.83
CA PHE A 174 -15.45 6.85 -11.76
C PHE A 174 -16.56 7.81 -12.19
N LYS A 175 -16.43 8.51 -13.34
CA LYS A 175 -17.42 9.48 -13.80
C LYS A 175 -18.83 8.89 -14.05
N ASN A 176 -18.89 7.60 -14.37
CA ASN A 176 -20.14 6.90 -14.65
C ASN A 176 -20.67 6.15 -13.41
N SER A 177 -20.04 6.32 -12.27
CA SER A 177 -20.50 5.79 -10.99
C SER A 177 -21.26 6.88 -10.22
N ASP A 178 -22.06 6.47 -9.24
CA ASP A 178 -22.82 7.41 -8.40
C ASP A 178 -22.01 7.97 -7.22
N HIS A 179 -20.67 7.96 -7.34
CA HIS A 179 -19.77 8.49 -6.32
C HIS A 179 -19.55 9.99 -6.46
N LEU A 180 -19.47 10.68 -5.33
CA LEU A 180 -18.95 12.06 -5.29
C LEU A 180 -17.44 12.05 -5.45
N ILE A 181 -16.89 12.77 -6.41
CA ILE A 181 -15.45 12.90 -6.60
C ILE A 181 -14.94 14.10 -5.80
N ILE A 182 -14.24 13.82 -4.70
CA ILE A 182 -13.75 14.80 -3.73
C ILE A 182 -12.23 14.94 -3.86
N GLY A 183 -11.75 16.15 -4.11
CA GLY A 183 -10.32 16.44 -4.18
C GLY A 183 -9.78 17.10 -2.90
N ALA A 184 -8.62 16.67 -2.43
CA ALA A 184 -7.87 17.35 -1.39
C ALA A 184 -7.15 18.58 -1.97
N ASP A 185 -7.59 19.78 -1.63
CA ASP A 185 -6.98 21.04 -2.06
C ASP A 185 -7.08 22.08 -0.94
N HIS A 186 -5.95 22.70 -0.59
CA HIS A 186 -5.87 23.71 0.48
C HIS A 186 -6.73 24.96 0.21
N ARG A 187 -7.18 25.16 -1.03
CA ARG A 187 -8.08 26.26 -1.45
C ARG A 187 -9.54 25.88 -1.41
N GLY A 188 -9.85 24.62 -1.12
CA GLY A 188 -11.22 24.11 -1.04
C GLY A 188 -11.99 24.61 0.18
N MET A 189 -13.26 24.25 0.23
CA MET A 189 -14.07 24.48 1.44
C MET A 189 -13.54 23.64 2.61
N SER A 190 -13.79 24.10 3.83
CA SER A 190 -13.39 23.35 5.02
C SER A 190 -14.08 21.97 5.05
N ILE A 191 -13.30 20.91 5.29
CA ILE A 191 -13.85 19.56 5.48
C ILE A 191 -14.81 19.49 6.68
N LEU A 192 -14.66 20.40 7.66
CA LEU A 192 -15.53 20.47 8.83
C LEU A 192 -16.93 21.00 8.50
N ASP A 193 -17.07 21.74 7.39
CA ASP A 193 -18.32 22.31 6.91
C ASP A 193 -18.97 21.45 5.82
N PHE A 194 -18.28 20.37 5.40
CA PHE A 194 -18.78 19.47 4.39
C PHE A 194 -19.77 18.46 4.99
N ASN A 195 -20.95 18.41 4.39
CA ASN A 195 -21.98 17.44 4.77
C ASN A 195 -22.25 16.51 3.59
N ASN A 196 -21.85 15.25 3.74
CA ASN A 196 -22.14 14.19 2.79
C ASN A 196 -23.26 13.31 3.35
N SER A 197 -24.49 13.65 3.05
CA SER A 197 -25.63 12.99 3.70
C SER A 197 -26.03 11.63 3.13
N ALA A 198 -25.47 11.12 2.04
CA ALA A 198 -25.95 9.84 1.49
C ALA A 198 -25.17 9.17 0.34
N LYS A 199 -24.07 9.69 -0.15
CA LYS A 199 -23.40 9.11 -1.31
C LYS A 199 -22.03 8.53 -0.95
N ASP A 200 -21.69 7.40 -1.57
CA ASP A 200 -20.33 6.91 -1.60
C ASP A 200 -19.41 7.95 -2.30
N TRP A 201 -18.17 8.00 -1.91
CA TRP A 201 -17.22 9.00 -2.40
C TRP A 201 -15.91 8.39 -2.91
N VAL A 202 -15.24 9.14 -3.78
CA VAL A 202 -13.86 8.91 -4.21
C VAL A 202 -13.02 10.08 -3.71
N LEU A 203 -12.19 9.86 -2.69
CA LEU A 203 -11.23 10.86 -2.23
C LEU A 203 -9.99 10.83 -3.11
N VAL A 204 -9.69 11.94 -3.76
CA VAL A 204 -8.52 12.13 -4.62
C VAL A 204 -7.43 12.86 -3.86
N ILE A 205 -6.28 12.21 -3.68
CA ILE A 205 -5.07 12.79 -3.09
C ILE A 205 -4.02 12.94 -4.18
N GLY A 206 -3.60 14.18 -4.41
CA GLY A 206 -2.54 14.50 -5.37
C GLY A 206 -1.14 14.38 -4.79
N SER A 207 -0.12 14.51 -5.65
CA SER A 207 1.29 14.47 -5.25
C SER A 207 1.70 15.71 -4.44
N GLU A 208 2.69 15.56 -3.56
CA GLU A 208 3.24 16.66 -2.74
C GLU A 208 3.75 17.84 -3.59
N ALA A 209 4.38 17.55 -4.73
CA ALA A 209 4.99 18.59 -5.58
C ALA A 209 3.99 19.36 -6.43
N HIS A 210 2.90 18.74 -6.88
CA HIS A 210 2.01 19.31 -7.89
C HIS A 210 0.51 19.27 -7.52
N GLY A 211 0.17 18.69 -6.38
CA GLY A 211 -1.23 18.45 -6.02
C GLY A 211 -1.91 17.46 -6.98
N ILE A 212 -3.21 17.63 -7.16
CA ILE A 212 -4.02 16.88 -8.12
C ILE A 212 -3.67 17.35 -9.53
N SER A 213 -3.42 16.41 -10.45
CA SER A 213 -3.05 16.74 -11.83
C SER A 213 -4.18 17.47 -12.58
N ASN A 214 -3.82 18.33 -13.54
CA ASN A 214 -4.79 19.07 -14.35
C ASN A 214 -5.80 18.15 -15.07
N GLU A 215 -5.39 16.94 -15.46
CA GLU A 215 -6.28 15.95 -16.05
C GLU A 215 -7.37 15.52 -15.08
N ASN A 216 -7.04 15.34 -13.80
CA ASN A 216 -7.94 14.87 -12.77
C ASN A 216 -8.71 16.01 -12.09
N SER A 217 -8.14 17.22 -12.01
CA SER A 217 -8.80 18.39 -11.38
C SER A 217 -10.14 18.75 -12.04
N ASN A 218 -10.27 18.56 -13.36
CA ASN A 218 -11.51 18.79 -14.10
C ASN A 218 -12.64 17.78 -13.79
N GLN A 219 -12.36 16.78 -12.97
CA GLN A 219 -13.31 15.73 -12.58
C GLN A 219 -13.72 15.85 -11.11
N ILE A 220 -13.08 16.76 -10.37
CA ILE A 220 -13.39 17.02 -8.96
C ILE A 220 -14.70 17.78 -8.86
N GLU A 221 -15.64 17.25 -8.10
CA GLU A 221 -16.92 17.91 -7.82
C GLU A 221 -16.83 18.80 -6.59
N TYR A 222 -16.12 18.34 -5.56
CA TYR A 222 -15.89 19.09 -4.33
C TYR A 222 -14.42 19.14 -4.00
N SER A 223 -13.88 20.35 -3.86
CA SER A 223 -12.53 20.55 -3.32
C SER A 223 -12.62 20.81 -1.82
N LEU A 224 -12.00 19.95 -1.01
CA LEU A 224 -12.01 20.08 0.44
C LEU A 224 -10.62 20.42 0.97
N SER A 225 -10.59 21.27 2.00
CA SER A 225 -9.38 21.68 2.71
C SER A 225 -9.42 21.27 4.18
N ILE A 226 -8.24 21.07 4.74
CA ILE A 226 -8.05 20.95 6.19
C ILE A 226 -7.75 22.35 6.71
N PRO A 227 -8.58 22.94 7.60
CA PRO A 227 -8.36 24.30 8.10
C PRO A 227 -7.02 24.42 8.83
N ALA A 228 -6.16 25.32 8.36
CA ALA A 228 -4.92 25.67 9.02
C ALA A 228 -5.18 26.74 10.11
N LYS A 229 -4.71 26.50 11.34
CA LYS A 229 -4.73 27.49 12.44
C LYS A 229 -3.34 28.09 12.72
N GLY A 230 -2.32 27.60 12.06
CA GLY A 230 -0.93 28.00 12.20
C GLY A 230 -0.33 28.53 10.90
N SER A 231 0.99 28.58 10.85
CA SER A 231 1.78 28.96 9.66
C SER A 231 2.25 27.72 8.90
N GLY A 232 2.25 27.79 7.58
CA GLY A 232 2.71 26.71 6.68
C GLY A 232 1.97 26.79 5.36
N ASN A 233 2.61 26.38 4.26
CA ASN A 233 2.02 26.46 2.93
C ASN A 233 1.16 25.23 2.58
N SER A 234 1.50 24.06 3.15
CA SER A 234 0.76 22.81 2.93
C SER A 234 1.12 21.78 3.99
N LEU A 235 0.26 20.78 4.16
CA LEU A 235 0.58 19.54 4.85
C LEU A 235 1.21 18.55 3.86
N ASN A 236 2.01 17.63 4.36
CA ASN A 236 2.43 16.47 3.61
C ASN A 236 1.20 15.71 3.10
N ASP A 237 1.23 15.21 1.86
CA ASP A 237 0.11 14.55 1.18
C ASP A 237 -0.43 13.34 1.95
N ALA A 238 0.46 12.54 2.58
CA ALA A 238 0.05 11.40 3.37
C ALA A 238 -0.64 11.81 4.68
N LEU A 239 -0.21 12.89 5.32
CA LEU A 239 -0.88 13.44 6.50
C LEU A 239 -2.25 14.03 6.12
N ALA A 240 -2.31 14.83 5.07
CA ALA A 240 -3.55 15.42 4.58
C ALA A 240 -4.56 14.32 4.23
N GLY A 241 -4.15 13.33 3.44
CA GLY A 241 -4.99 12.19 3.08
C GLY A 241 -5.47 11.38 4.28
N SER A 242 -4.61 11.20 5.29
CA SER A 242 -4.99 10.47 6.52
C SER A 242 -6.05 11.22 7.33
N ILE A 243 -5.93 12.53 7.47
CA ILE A 243 -6.91 13.37 8.17
C ILE A 243 -8.23 13.38 7.40
N MET A 244 -8.20 13.56 6.08
CA MET A 244 -9.41 13.54 5.26
C MET A 244 -10.13 12.19 5.30
N LEU A 245 -9.38 11.08 5.24
CA LEU A 245 -9.97 9.74 5.40
C LEU A 245 -10.65 9.59 6.75
N TYR A 246 -10.03 10.08 7.83
CA TYR A 246 -10.65 10.07 9.15
C TYR A 246 -11.95 10.88 9.17
N CYS A 247 -11.92 12.13 8.68
CA CYS A 247 -13.11 12.98 8.66
C CYS A 247 -14.23 12.37 7.82
N LEU A 248 -13.96 12.00 6.56
CA LEU A 248 -14.98 11.50 5.64
C LEU A 248 -15.62 10.16 6.07
N ASN A 249 -14.91 9.32 6.82
CA ASN A 249 -15.47 8.07 7.35
C ASN A 249 -16.22 8.26 8.69
N ASN A 250 -16.24 9.47 9.26
CA ASN A 250 -16.93 9.76 10.52
C ASN A 250 -17.98 10.89 10.37
N LEU A 251 -18.20 11.38 9.15
CA LEU A 251 -19.33 12.23 8.80
C LEU A 251 -20.52 11.38 8.43
#